data_7cc68c38277475219a7dc338b3781e8a
#
_entry.id   7cc68c38277475219a7dc338b3781e8a
#
_cell.length_a   1.000
_cell.length_b   1.000
_cell.length_c   1.000
_cell.angle_alpha   90.00
_cell.angle_beta   90.00
_cell.angle_gamma   90.00
#
_symmetry.space_group_name_H-M   'P 1'
#
loop_
_entity.id
_entity.type
_entity.pdbx_description
1 polymer ?
#
loop_
_entity_poly.entity_id
_entity_poly.type
_entity_poly.pdbx_seq_one_letter_code
_entity_poly.pdbx_strand_id
1 'polypeptide(L)'
;MKNMKKALAMLLALTMILALCACGSKTEAPAATEAPAAEAPAAEAPVDYASMSLDELKAVLTTVTEGKLTVATSPDFAPYEFYAVVDGTPVLAGFDVALAGYIADYLGLELEMVPIDFDGVLNELAAGSVDLGMAGLSPDPSRMDAMNFSDIYYQGGQSFVTVQSKADLFPDLASANKAEYSIGAQNGSIQMDLANENTPDADIVPLVKVTDIIAELLGDKLDGAFIETPVAANYAQSYPELAIVLDVPYDVEGSAIGVCKGNDALLAGVNMAIAAAIADGSMDAFVAEANEQSTGEIIEGLLEE
;
A
#
# COMPACT_ATOMS: atom_id res chain seq x y z
N MET A 1 22.39 22.70 38.36
CA MET A 1 22.87 22.12 37.10
C MET A 1 22.30 22.79 35.82
N LYS A 2 21.11 23.44 35.84
CA LYS A 2 20.51 24.11 34.65
C LYS A 2 21.21 25.43 34.28
N ASN A 3 21.80 26.15 35.24
CA ASN A 3 22.48 27.44 35.06
C ASN A 3 23.94 27.32 34.60
N MET A 4 24.58 26.20 34.83
CA MET A 4 25.98 25.96 34.42
C MET A 4 26.08 25.63 32.90
N LYS A 5 25.04 25.04 32.31
CA LYS A 5 24.99 24.77 30.86
C LYS A 5 24.77 26.05 30.00
N LYS A 6 24.12 27.08 30.57
CA LYS A 6 23.92 28.37 29.89
C LYS A 6 25.19 29.23 29.91
N ALA A 7 26.01 29.13 30.98
CA ALA A 7 27.28 29.82 31.08
C ALA A 7 28.34 29.26 30.12
N LEU A 8 28.34 27.94 29.89
CA LEU A 8 29.29 27.27 28.99
C LEU A 8 29.00 27.59 27.51
N ALA A 9 27.70 27.78 27.14
CA ALA A 9 27.31 28.15 25.79
C ALA A 9 27.65 29.60 25.44
N MET A 10 27.65 30.51 26.43
CA MET A 10 28.08 31.92 26.23
C MET A 10 29.60 32.08 26.12
N LEU A 11 30.37 31.22 26.77
CA LEU A 11 31.84 31.25 26.69
C LEU A 11 32.38 30.78 25.34
N LEU A 12 31.70 29.84 24.67
CA LEU A 12 32.07 29.36 23.32
C LEU A 12 31.74 30.36 22.21
N ALA A 13 30.70 31.20 22.40
CA ALA A 13 30.35 32.26 21.43
C ALA A 13 31.28 33.46 21.46
N LEU A 14 31.95 33.74 22.59
CA LEU A 14 32.82 34.87 22.75
C LEU A 14 34.24 34.63 22.22
N THR A 15 34.67 33.39 22.07
CA THR A 15 36.00 33.04 21.53
C THR A 15 36.08 33.07 20.01
N MET A 16 34.98 33.13 19.28
CA MET A 16 34.97 33.24 17.81
C MET A 16 34.99 34.68 17.25
N ILE A 17 34.80 35.69 18.11
CA ILE A 17 34.74 37.11 17.66
C ILE A 17 36.09 37.81 17.75
N LEU A 18 37.10 37.24 18.41
CA LEU A 18 38.41 37.88 18.64
C LEU A 18 39.51 37.52 17.64
N ALA A 19 39.20 36.75 16.57
CA ALA A 19 40.21 36.33 15.57
C ALA A 19 40.24 37.19 14.29
N LEU A 20 39.52 38.31 14.20
CA LEU A 20 39.37 39.09 12.97
C LEU A 20 39.92 40.52 13.01
N CYS A 21 40.76 40.90 14.02
CA CYS A 21 41.39 42.22 14.06
C CYS A 21 42.86 42.12 14.43
N ALA A 22 43.74 41.72 13.48
CA ALA A 22 45.15 42.14 13.46
C ALA A 22 45.78 41.69 12.12
N CYS A 23 45.95 42.58 11.19
CA CYS A 23 47.21 42.95 10.54
C CYS A 23 46.94 43.69 9.26
N GLY A 24 47.03 44.98 9.33
CA GLY A 24 47.31 45.82 8.14
C GLY A 24 48.82 45.85 7.94
N SER A 25 49.29 45.38 6.78
CA SER A 25 50.48 45.92 6.12
C SER A 25 50.49 45.42 4.64
N LYS A 26 50.63 46.41 3.76
CA LYS A 26 50.72 46.25 2.31
C LYS A 26 51.98 45.48 1.97
N THR A 27 51.81 44.36 1.25
CA THR A 27 52.86 43.86 0.36
C THR A 27 52.18 43.24 -0.86
N GLU A 28 52.57 43.67 -2.06
CA GLU A 28 52.09 43.12 -3.33
C GLU A 28 52.32 41.62 -3.40
N ALA A 29 51.25 40.88 -3.63
CA ALA A 29 51.33 39.45 -3.92
C ALA A 29 51.25 39.20 -5.44
N PRO A 30 51.99 38.18 -5.95
CA PRO A 30 51.91 37.82 -7.35
C PRO A 30 50.55 37.23 -7.69
N ALA A 31 50.11 37.46 -8.93
CA ALA A 31 48.87 36.96 -9.50
C ALA A 31 48.69 35.44 -9.23
N ALA A 32 47.66 35.09 -8.45
CA ALA A 32 47.21 33.72 -8.30
C ALA A 32 46.53 33.31 -9.61
N THR A 33 47.10 32.30 -10.26
CA THR A 33 46.46 31.57 -11.34
C THR A 33 45.19 30.92 -10.79
N GLU A 34 44.01 31.33 -11.26
CA GLU A 34 42.75 30.66 -10.97
C GLU A 34 42.85 29.19 -11.44
N ALA A 35 42.76 28.27 -10.49
CA ALA A 35 42.52 26.88 -10.80
C ALA A 35 41.14 26.76 -11.45
N PRO A 36 40.96 25.94 -12.49
CA PRO A 36 39.67 25.70 -13.11
C PRO A 36 38.71 25.19 -12.04
N ALA A 37 37.57 25.89 -11.87
CA ALA A 37 36.48 25.35 -11.09
C ALA A 37 36.08 23.97 -11.66
N ALA A 38 36.18 22.94 -10.82
CA ALA A 38 35.67 21.63 -11.20
C ALA A 38 34.16 21.82 -11.46
N GLU A 39 33.74 21.65 -12.71
CA GLU A 39 32.33 21.54 -13.06
C GLU A 39 31.75 20.41 -12.22
N ALA A 40 30.72 20.71 -11.41
CA ALA A 40 29.88 19.70 -10.79
C ALA A 40 29.31 18.82 -11.92
N PRO A 41 29.28 17.48 -11.76
CA PRO A 41 28.70 16.63 -12.77
C PRO A 41 27.28 17.11 -13.06
N ALA A 42 26.99 17.37 -14.33
CA ALA A 42 25.66 17.71 -14.79
C ALA A 42 24.73 16.60 -14.32
N ALA A 43 23.65 16.96 -13.62
CA ALA A 43 22.61 16.00 -13.28
C ALA A 43 22.12 15.38 -14.59
N GLU A 44 22.25 14.05 -14.72
CA GLU A 44 21.69 13.33 -15.84
C GLU A 44 20.20 13.62 -15.94
N ALA A 45 19.70 13.82 -17.15
CA ALA A 45 18.28 14.03 -17.36
C ALA A 45 17.51 12.78 -16.84
N PRO A 46 16.35 12.94 -16.21
CA PRO A 46 15.57 11.80 -15.74
C PRO A 46 15.28 10.86 -16.91
N VAL A 47 15.50 9.56 -16.69
CA VAL A 47 15.24 8.52 -17.71
C VAL A 47 13.73 8.37 -17.88
N ASP A 48 13.24 8.42 -19.11
CA ASP A 48 11.84 8.17 -19.43
C ASP A 48 11.61 6.67 -19.68
N TYR A 49 11.41 5.94 -18.60
CA TYR A 49 11.13 4.50 -18.64
C TYR A 49 9.82 4.15 -19.35
N ALA A 50 8.83 5.05 -19.34
CA ALA A 50 7.53 4.82 -19.96
C ALA A 50 7.60 4.77 -21.50
N SER A 51 8.67 5.32 -22.10
CA SER A 51 8.89 5.28 -23.55
C SER A 51 9.73 4.08 -24.00
N MET A 52 10.27 3.27 -23.08
CA MET A 52 11.11 2.11 -23.39
C MET A 52 10.27 0.93 -23.87
N SER A 53 10.85 0.12 -24.74
CA SER A 53 10.32 -1.21 -25.06
C SER A 53 10.49 -2.18 -23.89
N LEU A 54 9.73 -3.28 -23.90
CA LEU A 54 9.84 -4.31 -22.87
C LEU A 54 11.26 -4.88 -22.75
N ASP A 55 11.94 -5.10 -23.87
CA ASP A 55 13.32 -5.64 -23.85
C ASP A 55 14.31 -4.64 -23.23
N GLU A 56 14.14 -3.34 -23.50
CA GLU A 56 14.95 -2.29 -22.89
C GLU A 56 14.68 -2.20 -21.37
N LEU A 57 13.41 -2.29 -20.95
CA LEU A 57 13.06 -2.32 -19.51
C LEU A 57 13.66 -3.54 -18.81
N LYS A 58 13.53 -4.74 -19.39
CA LYS A 58 14.12 -5.98 -18.86
C LYS A 58 15.64 -5.90 -18.67
N ALA A 59 16.32 -5.11 -19.49
CA ALA A 59 17.76 -4.94 -19.38
C ALA A 59 18.21 -3.98 -18.25
N VAL A 60 17.31 -3.13 -17.74
CA VAL A 60 17.63 -2.09 -16.75
C VAL A 60 16.87 -2.20 -15.45
N LEU A 61 15.73 -2.94 -15.42
CA LEU A 61 14.98 -3.14 -14.19
C LEU A 61 15.82 -3.92 -13.16
N THR A 62 15.61 -3.58 -11.91
CA THR A 62 16.23 -4.25 -10.76
C THR A 62 15.16 -4.77 -9.83
N THR A 63 15.46 -5.85 -9.13
CA THR A 63 14.59 -6.43 -8.10
C THR A 63 15.37 -6.62 -6.80
N VAL A 64 14.68 -6.72 -5.67
CA VAL A 64 15.28 -6.95 -4.35
C VAL A 64 16.14 -8.21 -4.36
N THR A 65 15.67 -9.27 -5.00
CA THR A 65 16.43 -10.48 -5.26
C THR A 65 16.60 -10.63 -6.77
N GLU A 66 17.83 -10.67 -7.25
CA GLU A 66 18.13 -10.76 -8.69
C GLU A 66 17.40 -11.95 -9.33
N GLY A 67 16.65 -11.65 -10.41
CA GLY A 67 15.89 -12.63 -11.19
C GLY A 67 14.56 -13.04 -10.58
N LYS A 68 14.17 -12.50 -9.41
CA LYS A 68 12.89 -12.76 -8.76
C LYS A 68 12.05 -11.50 -8.65
N LEU A 69 10.73 -11.67 -8.70
CA LEU A 69 9.74 -10.66 -8.34
C LEU A 69 9.16 -11.05 -6.99
N THR A 70 9.55 -10.31 -5.94
CA THR A 70 9.04 -10.52 -4.58
C THR A 70 7.80 -9.68 -4.35
N VAL A 71 6.67 -10.33 -4.01
CA VAL A 71 5.36 -9.68 -3.88
C VAL A 71 4.76 -9.95 -2.51
N ALA A 72 4.65 -8.90 -1.68
CA ALA A 72 3.93 -8.98 -0.42
C ALA A 72 2.41 -8.91 -0.65
N THR A 73 1.64 -9.75 0.07
CA THR A 73 0.18 -9.86 -0.06
C THR A 73 -0.45 -10.22 1.29
N SER A 74 -1.72 -9.85 1.50
CA SER A 74 -2.46 -10.09 2.76
C SER A 74 -3.68 -10.99 2.51
N PRO A 75 -3.53 -12.34 2.61
CA PRO A 75 -4.52 -13.28 2.11
C PRO A 75 -5.74 -13.48 3.02
N ASP A 76 -6.41 -12.39 3.38
CA ASP A 76 -7.69 -12.30 4.07
C ASP A 76 -8.71 -11.43 3.31
N PHE A 77 -8.44 -11.17 2.01
CA PHE A 77 -9.12 -10.15 1.22
C PHE A 77 -9.73 -10.70 -0.08
N ALA A 78 -10.51 -11.80 0.05
CA ALA A 78 -11.16 -12.42 -1.12
C ALA A 78 -12.15 -11.43 -1.81
N PRO A 79 -12.15 -11.36 -3.16
CA PRO A 79 -11.50 -12.26 -4.13
C PRO A 79 -10.12 -11.80 -4.61
N TYR A 80 -9.53 -10.76 -4.03
CA TYR A 80 -8.19 -10.25 -4.37
C TYR A 80 -7.10 -11.28 -4.06
N GLU A 81 -6.93 -11.62 -2.78
CA GLU A 81 -6.00 -12.62 -2.28
C GLU A 81 -6.57 -13.35 -1.05
N PHE A 82 -6.46 -14.67 -1.08
CA PHE A 82 -6.98 -15.54 -0.02
C PHE A 82 -6.36 -16.94 -0.12
N TYR A 83 -6.61 -17.78 0.89
CA TYR A 83 -6.27 -19.19 0.80
C TYR A 83 -7.52 -20.01 0.43
N ALA A 84 -7.50 -20.61 -0.77
CA ALA A 84 -8.49 -21.57 -1.21
C ALA A 84 -8.04 -23.00 -0.87
N VAL A 85 -8.98 -23.91 -0.70
CA VAL A 85 -8.69 -25.34 -0.54
C VAL A 85 -8.75 -26.02 -1.91
N VAL A 86 -7.60 -26.50 -2.38
CA VAL A 86 -7.49 -27.27 -3.61
C VAL A 86 -7.01 -28.69 -3.25
N ASP A 87 -7.82 -29.70 -3.53
CA ASP A 87 -7.52 -31.09 -3.18
C ASP A 87 -7.16 -31.30 -1.68
N GLY A 88 -7.81 -30.56 -0.79
CA GLY A 88 -7.58 -30.60 0.66
C GLY A 88 -6.30 -29.88 1.12
N THR A 89 -5.66 -29.10 0.26
CA THR A 89 -4.44 -28.34 0.57
C THR A 89 -4.72 -26.85 0.43
N PRO A 90 -4.31 -26.01 1.41
CA PRO A 90 -4.36 -24.57 1.28
C PRO A 90 -3.46 -24.08 0.13
N VAL A 91 -4.01 -23.29 -0.76
CA VAL A 91 -3.28 -22.68 -1.88
C VAL A 91 -3.59 -21.18 -1.89
N LEU A 92 -2.55 -20.37 -1.96
CA LEU A 92 -2.70 -18.93 -2.15
C LEU A 92 -3.35 -18.68 -3.51
N ALA A 93 -4.48 -17.99 -3.52
CA ALA A 93 -5.34 -17.77 -4.66
C ALA A 93 -5.87 -16.33 -4.69
N GLY A 94 -6.58 -15.98 -5.75
CA GLY A 94 -7.16 -14.67 -5.96
C GLY A 94 -6.60 -13.96 -7.18
N PHE A 95 -7.30 -12.91 -7.64
CA PHE A 95 -6.89 -12.26 -8.89
C PHE A 95 -5.62 -11.41 -8.73
N ASP A 96 -5.27 -10.91 -7.54
CA ASP A 96 -3.98 -10.28 -7.26
C ASP A 96 -2.84 -11.28 -7.41
N VAL A 97 -3.03 -12.51 -6.90
CA VAL A 97 -2.04 -13.58 -7.02
C VAL A 97 -1.85 -13.99 -8.48
N ALA A 98 -2.95 -14.12 -9.23
CA ALA A 98 -2.90 -14.44 -10.66
C ALA A 98 -2.22 -13.33 -11.47
N LEU A 99 -2.55 -12.06 -11.19
CA LEU A 99 -1.92 -10.92 -11.82
C LEU A 99 -0.42 -10.82 -11.47
N ALA A 100 -0.02 -11.12 -10.23
CA ALA A 100 1.39 -11.19 -9.84
C ALA A 100 2.16 -12.23 -10.68
N GLY A 101 1.56 -13.40 -10.89
CA GLY A 101 2.11 -14.44 -11.78
C GLY A 101 2.26 -13.95 -13.22
N TYR A 102 1.24 -13.31 -13.76
CA TYR A 102 1.26 -12.74 -15.09
C TYR A 102 2.37 -11.68 -15.25
N ILE A 103 2.50 -10.77 -14.27
CA ILE A 103 3.56 -9.74 -14.27
C ILE A 103 4.94 -10.36 -14.23
N ALA A 104 5.17 -11.37 -13.38
CA ALA A 104 6.45 -12.06 -13.28
C ALA A 104 6.82 -12.72 -14.62
N ASP A 105 5.90 -13.47 -15.23
CA ASP A 105 6.10 -14.11 -16.53
C ASP A 105 6.36 -13.07 -17.64
N TYR A 106 5.58 -11.98 -17.66
CA TYR A 106 5.72 -10.91 -18.63
C TYR A 106 7.09 -10.26 -18.55
N LEU A 107 7.60 -10.03 -17.34
CA LEU A 107 8.93 -9.46 -17.10
C LEU A 107 10.06 -10.49 -17.20
N GLY A 108 9.77 -11.79 -17.24
CA GLY A 108 10.75 -12.87 -17.27
C GLY A 108 11.43 -13.11 -15.93
N LEU A 109 10.71 -12.92 -14.82
CA LEU A 109 11.16 -13.09 -13.44
C LEU A 109 10.50 -14.32 -12.80
N GLU A 110 11.15 -14.90 -11.80
CA GLU A 110 10.55 -15.94 -10.94
C GLU A 110 9.69 -15.25 -9.87
N LEU A 111 8.40 -15.65 -9.75
CA LEU A 111 7.52 -15.11 -8.71
C LEU A 111 7.87 -15.68 -7.33
N GLU A 112 8.00 -14.80 -6.34
CA GLU A 112 8.08 -15.15 -4.92
C GLU A 112 7.01 -14.37 -4.14
N MET A 113 5.92 -15.09 -3.73
CA MET A 113 4.87 -14.49 -2.91
C MET A 113 5.27 -14.49 -1.44
N VAL A 114 5.04 -13.37 -0.74
CA VAL A 114 5.31 -13.16 0.69
C VAL A 114 3.99 -12.86 1.38
N PRO A 115 3.26 -13.88 1.84
CA PRO A 115 2.00 -13.68 2.55
C PRO A 115 2.27 -13.19 3.98
N ILE A 116 1.72 -12.03 4.32
CA ILE A 116 1.82 -11.36 5.62
C ILE A 116 0.52 -10.60 5.91
N ASP A 117 0.40 -9.97 7.07
CA ASP A 117 -0.74 -9.08 7.34
C ASP A 117 -0.66 -7.77 6.54
N PHE A 118 -1.77 -7.04 6.45
CA PHE A 118 -1.88 -5.82 5.63
C PHE A 118 -0.87 -4.74 6.02
N ASP A 119 -0.69 -4.47 7.32
CA ASP A 119 0.32 -3.52 7.81
C ASP A 119 1.73 -3.97 7.42
N GLY A 120 1.98 -5.28 7.45
CA GLY A 120 3.23 -5.88 7.01
C GLY A 120 3.50 -5.59 5.53
N VAL A 121 2.50 -5.72 4.65
CA VAL A 121 2.64 -5.39 3.21
C VAL A 121 3.12 -3.96 3.02
N LEU A 122 2.49 -3.00 3.70
CA LEU A 122 2.87 -1.58 3.60
C LEU A 122 4.28 -1.32 4.15
N ASN A 123 4.63 -1.97 5.28
CA ASN A 123 5.93 -1.80 5.94
C ASN A 123 7.07 -2.41 5.12
N GLU A 124 6.92 -3.63 4.59
CA GLU A 124 7.93 -4.30 3.78
C GLU A 124 8.19 -3.54 2.47
N LEU A 125 7.12 -3.02 1.85
CA LEU A 125 7.23 -2.20 0.65
C LEU A 125 7.95 -0.87 0.93
N ALA A 126 7.59 -0.17 2.01
CA ALA A 126 8.23 1.07 2.41
C ALA A 126 9.71 0.88 2.81
N ALA A 127 10.05 -0.29 3.37
CA ALA A 127 11.42 -0.65 3.72
C ALA A 127 12.26 -1.08 2.50
N GLY A 128 11.64 -1.34 1.33
CA GLY A 128 12.30 -1.88 0.16
C GLY A 128 12.75 -3.33 0.31
N SER A 129 12.06 -4.10 1.16
CA SER A 129 12.33 -5.53 1.39
C SER A 129 11.63 -6.42 0.38
N VAL A 130 10.61 -5.89 -0.30
CA VAL A 130 9.88 -6.53 -1.41
C VAL A 130 9.80 -5.58 -2.60
N ASP A 131 9.59 -6.13 -3.78
CA ASP A 131 9.48 -5.35 -5.03
C ASP A 131 8.10 -4.72 -5.18
N LEU A 132 7.05 -5.50 -4.87
CA LEU A 132 5.65 -5.12 -5.02
C LEU A 132 4.86 -5.42 -3.75
N GLY A 133 3.79 -4.61 -3.54
CA GLY A 133 2.70 -4.89 -2.62
C GLY A 133 1.40 -5.03 -3.39
N MET A 134 0.74 -6.18 -3.29
CA MET A 134 -0.54 -6.48 -3.93
C MET A 134 -1.50 -6.99 -2.86
N ALA A 135 -2.45 -6.16 -2.48
CA ALA A 135 -3.43 -6.39 -1.41
C ALA A 135 -4.62 -5.43 -1.56
N GLY A 136 -5.19 -5.33 -2.76
CA GLY A 136 -6.29 -4.41 -3.07
C GLY A 136 -5.96 -2.94 -2.77
N LEU A 137 -4.69 -2.51 -2.95
CA LEU A 137 -4.23 -1.20 -2.49
C LEU A 137 -4.86 -0.05 -3.29
N SER A 138 -5.52 0.88 -2.61
CA SER A 138 -5.90 2.16 -3.21
C SER A 138 -4.69 3.09 -3.29
N PRO A 139 -4.45 3.79 -4.43
CA PRO A 139 -3.33 4.70 -4.62
C PRO A 139 -3.54 6.04 -3.91
N ASP A 140 -3.66 5.99 -2.60
CA ASP A 140 -3.88 7.16 -1.75
C ASP A 140 -2.66 8.10 -1.75
N PRO A 141 -2.86 9.44 -1.89
CA PRO A 141 -1.79 10.43 -1.85
C PRO A 141 -0.93 10.36 -0.57
N SER A 142 -1.50 9.98 0.58
CA SER A 142 -0.77 9.88 1.85
C SER A 142 0.32 8.79 1.82
N ARG A 143 0.20 7.79 0.95
CA ARG A 143 1.15 6.69 0.79
C ARG A 143 2.23 6.97 -0.25
N MET A 144 2.06 8.01 -1.10
CA MET A 144 2.96 8.28 -2.23
C MET A 144 4.38 8.71 -1.82
N ASP A 145 4.60 9.13 -0.59
CA ASP A 145 5.94 9.38 -0.07
C ASP A 145 6.73 8.07 0.20
N ALA A 146 6.02 7.00 0.56
CA ALA A 146 6.61 5.72 0.92
C ALA A 146 6.77 4.76 -0.28
N MET A 147 5.86 4.82 -1.25
CA MET A 147 5.82 3.92 -2.41
C MET A 147 5.35 4.64 -3.67
N ASN A 148 5.60 4.05 -4.83
CA ASN A 148 4.95 4.40 -6.08
C ASN A 148 3.73 3.51 -6.29
N PHE A 149 2.77 3.95 -7.11
CA PHE A 149 1.62 3.14 -7.50
C PHE A 149 1.60 2.92 -9.00
N SER A 150 1.18 1.73 -9.41
CA SER A 150 0.89 1.41 -10.81
C SER A 150 -0.37 2.12 -11.32
N ASP A 151 -0.67 1.92 -12.58
CA ASP A 151 -2.00 2.18 -13.12
C ASP A 151 -3.04 1.30 -12.40
N ILE A 152 -4.30 1.76 -12.37
CA ILE A 152 -5.41 1.01 -11.79
C ILE A 152 -5.65 -0.27 -12.61
N TYR A 153 -5.65 -1.43 -11.96
CA TYR A 153 -5.91 -2.72 -12.61
C TYR A 153 -7.33 -3.24 -12.35
N TYR A 154 -7.99 -2.76 -11.28
CA TYR A 154 -9.35 -3.15 -10.92
C TYR A 154 -10.13 -1.97 -10.34
N GLN A 155 -11.42 -1.88 -10.66
CA GLN A 155 -12.32 -0.86 -10.12
C GLN A 155 -13.06 -1.44 -8.91
N GLY A 156 -12.76 -0.92 -7.74
CA GLY A 156 -13.43 -1.23 -6.49
C GLY A 156 -14.22 -0.02 -5.96
N GLY A 157 -14.74 -0.13 -4.77
CA GLY A 157 -15.43 0.94 -4.05
C GLY A 157 -15.38 0.65 -2.56
N GLN A 158 -15.97 1.51 -1.76
CA GLN A 158 -16.00 1.35 -0.31
C GLN A 158 -17.45 1.23 0.18
N SER A 159 -17.68 0.41 1.16
CA SER A 159 -19.01 0.14 1.69
C SER A 159 -19.05 0.20 3.21
N PHE A 160 -20.18 0.63 3.74
CA PHE A 160 -20.51 0.40 5.14
C PHE A 160 -21.38 -0.87 5.26
N VAL A 161 -20.91 -1.80 6.07
CA VAL A 161 -21.44 -3.15 6.23
C VAL A 161 -21.93 -3.34 7.67
N THR A 162 -23.04 -4.02 7.84
CA THR A 162 -23.58 -4.43 9.16
C THR A 162 -24.23 -5.80 9.03
N VAL A 163 -24.99 -6.22 10.03
CA VAL A 163 -25.84 -7.41 9.93
C VAL A 163 -27.28 -7.03 9.57
N GLN A 164 -28.01 -7.93 8.89
CA GLN A 164 -29.39 -7.69 8.42
C GLN A 164 -30.31 -7.17 9.51
N SER A 165 -30.15 -7.65 10.76
CA SER A 165 -30.96 -7.23 11.91
C SER A 165 -30.73 -5.78 12.35
N LYS A 166 -29.61 -5.15 11.94
CA LYS A 166 -29.25 -3.78 12.26
C LYS A 166 -29.32 -2.84 11.04
N ALA A 167 -29.62 -3.35 9.84
CA ALA A 167 -29.57 -2.57 8.60
C ALA A 167 -30.42 -1.27 8.66
N ASP A 168 -31.59 -1.32 9.24
CA ASP A 168 -32.47 -0.15 9.37
C ASP A 168 -31.95 0.93 10.33
N LEU A 169 -30.92 0.64 11.13
CA LEU A 169 -30.27 1.60 12.03
C LEU A 169 -29.35 2.59 11.27
N PHE A 170 -28.93 2.22 10.08
CA PHE A 170 -27.91 2.94 9.29
C PHE A 170 -28.43 3.39 7.92
N PRO A 171 -29.44 4.31 7.88
CA PRO A 171 -29.94 4.84 6.62
C PRO A 171 -28.95 5.79 5.91
N ASP A 172 -27.95 6.28 6.62
CA ASP A 172 -26.84 7.12 6.14
C ASP A 172 -25.63 7.01 7.07
N LEU A 173 -24.44 7.49 6.64
CA LEU A 173 -23.22 7.45 7.44
C LEU A 173 -23.32 8.26 8.75
N ALA A 174 -24.07 9.36 8.76
CA ALA A 174 -24.24 10.16 9.96
C ALA A 174 -24.99 9.40 11.07
N SER A 175 -25.84 8.46 10.70
CA SER A 175 -26.56 7.60 11.66
C SER A 175 -25.63 6.62 12.37
N ALA A 176 -24.50 6.26 11.78
CA ALA A 176 -23.46 5.41 12.37
C ALA A 176 -22.50 6.19 13.30
N ASN A 177 -22.46 7.53 13.18
CA ASN A 177 -21.60 8.38 13.99
C ASN A 177 -22.18 8.67 15.38
N LYS A 178 -22.18 7.66 16.27
CA LYS A 178 -22.67 7.78 17.65
C LYS A 178 -21.78 6.97 18.60
N ALA A 179 -21.50 7.54 19.76
CA ALA A 179 -20.66 6.94 20.80
C ALA A 179 -21.14 5.58 21.35
N GLU A 180 -22.36 5.18 21.02
CA GLU A 180 -22.93 3.89 21.42
C GLU A 180 -22.61 2.77 20.43
N TYR A 181 -22.08 3.09 19.23
CA TYR A 181 -21.78 2.10 18.19
C TYR A 181 -20.29 1.80 18.13
N SER A 182 -19.97 0.52 17.93
CA SER A 182 -18.62 0.01 17.66
C SER A 182 -18.47 -0.24 16.17
N ILE A 183 -17.57 0.48 15.53
CA ILE A 183 -17.35 0.46 14.07
C ILE A 183 -15.96 -0.13 13.77
N GLY A 184 -15.95 -1.25 13.05
CA GLY A 184 -14.73 -1.96 12.68
C GLY A 184 -14.11 -1.45 11.38
N ALA A 185 -12.79 -1.46 11.31
CA ALA A 185 -12.04 -1.32 10.06
C ALA A 185 -10.67 -2.01 10.19
N GLN A 186 -10.09 -2.41 9.05
CA GLN A 186 -8.76 -3.01 9.06
C GLN A 186 -7.70 -1.95 9.38
N ASN A 187 -6.78 -2.29 10.28
CA ASN A 187 -5.72 -1.39 10.70
C ASN A 187 -4.82 -0.96 9.54
N GLY A 188 -4.45 0.33 9.46
CA GLY A 188 -3.60 0.88 8.39
C GLY A 188 -4.27 0.99 7.01
N SER A 189 -5.54 0.58 6.88
CA SER A 189 -6.27 0.62 5.61
C SER A 189 -6.94 1.97 5.35
N ILE A 190 -7.36 2.19 4.10
CA ILE A 190 -8.22 3.31 3.71
C ILE A 190 -9.56 3.25 4.45
N GLN A 191 -10.07 2.06 4.73
CA GLN A 191 -11.32 1.87 5.48
C GLN A 191 -11.20 2.39 6.92
N MET A 192 -10.00 2.31 7.52
CA MET A 192 -9.73 2.92 8.83
C MET A 192 -9.78 4.45 8.76
N ASP A 193 -9.22 5.04 7.71
CA ASP A 193 -9.28 6.49 7.50
C ASP A 193 -10.73 6.95 7.28
N LEU A 194 -11.50 6.21 6.46
CA LEU A 194 -12.92 6.47 6.23
C LEU A 194 -13.75 6.33 7.51
N ALA A 195 -13.46 5.35 8.36
CA ALA A 195 -14.12 5.20 9.66
C ALA A 195 -13.87 6.41 10.57
N ASN A 196 -12.61 6.83 10.68
CA ASN A 196 -12.24 8.00 11.48
C ASN A 196 -12.84 9.30 10.95
N GLU A 197 -12.97 9.45 9.63
CA GLU A 197 -13.51 10.64 8.99
C GLU A 197 -15.05 10.71 9.10
N ASN A 198 -15.74 9.60 8.83
CA ASN A 198 -17.20 9.57 8.72
C ASN A 198 -17.91 9.27 10.06
N THR A 199 -17.23 8.58 10.98
CA THR A 199 -17.82 8.18 12.28
C THR A 199 -16.91 8.53 13.48
N PRO A 200 -16.41 9.80 13.58
CA PRO A 200 -15.43 10.20 14.60
C PRO A 200 -15.95 10.14 16.04
N ASP A 201 -17.27 10.14 16.26
CA ASP A 201 -17.88 10.03 17.59
C ASP A 201 -18.17 8.58 18.01
N ALA A 202 -18.06 7.61 17.08
CA ALA A 202 -18.23 6.19 17.36
C ALA A 202 -16.97 5.59 18.01
N ASP A 203 -17.12 4.40 18.59
CA ASP A 203 -15.99 3.59 19.07
C ASP A 203 -15.36 2.87 17.87
N ILE A 204 -14.25 3.40 17.35
CA ILE A 204 -13.55 2.82 16.19
C ILE A 204 -12.68 1.67 16.67
N VAL A 205 -12.93 0.46 16.16
CA VAL A 205 -12.26 -0.77 16.53
C VAL A 205 -11.30 -1.20 15.41
N PRO A 206 -9.98 -0.99 15.58
CA PRO A 206 -8.98 -1.47 14.62
C PRO A 206 -8.81 -2.99 14.73
N LEU A 207 -8.91 -3.69 13.61
CA LEU A 207 -8.69 -5.14 13.53
C LEU A 207 -7.59 -5.44 12.50
N VAL A 208 -6.82 -6.50 12.73
CA VAL A 208 -5.69 -6.85 11.85
C VAL A 208 -6.20 -7.46 10.55
N LYS A 209 -7.24 -8.32 10.63
CA LYS A 209 -7.78 -9.07 9.51
C LYS A 209 -9.22 -8.70 9.21
N VAL A 210 -9.58 -8.71 7.93
CA VAL A 210 -10.97 -8.52 7.50
C VAL A 210 -11.85 -9.68 7.95
N THR A 211 -11.31 -10.89 7.98
CA THR A 211 -12.00 -12.08 8.54
C THR A 211 -12.45 -11.87 9.99
N ASP A 212 -11.61 -11.21 10.81
CA ASP A 212 -11.96 -10.88 12.18
C ASP A 212 -13.09 -9.83 12.24
N ILE A 213 -13.06 -8.83 11.33
CA ILE A 213 -14.16 -7.83 11.22
C ILE A 213 -15.49 -8.54 10.93
N ILE A 214 -15.49 -9.47 9.97
CA ILE A 214 -16.67 -10.27 9.64
C ILE A 214 -17.15 -11.10 10.84
N ALA A 215 -16.22 -11.77 11.53
CA ALA A 215 -16.55 -12.57 12.71
C ALA A 215 -17.13 -11.72 13.87
N GLU A 216 -16.56 -10.55 14.10
CA GLU A 216 -17.03 -9.61 15.13
C GLU A 216 -18.43 -9.01 14.79
N LEU A 217 -18.71 -8.72 13.50
CA LEU A 217 -20.04 -8.32 13.02
C LEU A 217 -21.06 -9.43 13.27
N LEU A 218 -20.77 -10.67 12.86
CA LEU A 218 -21.64 -11.82 13.03
C LEU A 218 -21.81 -12.20 14.51
N GLY A 219 -20.78 -11.94 15.33
CA GLY A 219 -20.77 -12.14 16.78
C GLY A 219 -21.44 -11.05 17.60
N ASP A 220 -22.07 -10.04 16.95
CA ASP A 220 -22.75 -8.89 17.58
C ASP A 220 -21.83 -8.05 18.51
N LYS A 221 -20.52 -8.02 18.19
CA LYS A 221 -19.51 -7.22 18.88
C LYS A 221 -19.22 -5.90 18.16
N LEU A 222 -19.44 -5.85 16.84
CA LEU A 222 -19.47 -4.65 16.05
C LEU A 222 -20.89 -4.32 15.62
N ASP A 223 -21.20 -3.03 15.52
CA ASP A 223 -22.45 -2.55 14.98
C ASP A 223 -22.38 -2.32 13.48
N GLY A 224 -21.21 -1.97 12.98
CA GLY A 224 -20.93 -1.79 11.56
C GLY A 224 -19.44 -1.85 11.27
N ALA A 225 -19.09 -1.83 9.99
CA ALA A 225 -17.69 -1.81 9.54
C ALA A 225 -17.55 -1.14 8.18
N PHE A 226 -16.40 -0.54 7.93
CA PHE A 226 -16.01 -0.11 6.61
C PHE A 226 -15.19 -1.22 5.93
N ILE A 227 -15.66 -1.68 4.78
CA ILE A 227 -15.05 -2.77 4.01
C ILE A 227 -15.10 -2.40 2.53
N GLU A 228 -14.09 -2.80 1.78
CA GLU A 228 -14.06 -2.65 0.33
C GLU A 228 -15.22 -3.41 -0.32
N THR A 229 -15.91 -2.81 -1.29
CA THR A 229 -17.19 -3.29 -1.80
C THR A 229 -17.15 -4.69 -2.41
N PRO A 230 -16.21 -5.05 -3.29
CA PRO A 230 -16.05 -6.41 -3.79
C PRO A 230 -15.82 -7.44 -2.69
N VAL A 231 -15.05 -7.10 -1.66
CA VAL A 231 -14.77 -7.97 -0.52
C VAL A 231 -16.03 -8.18 0.33
N ALA A 232 -16.73 -7.09 0.64
CA ALA A 232 -18.00 -7.16 1.35
C ALA A 232 -19.04 -8.02 0.59
N ALA A 233 -19.12 -7.84 -0.73
CA ALA A 233 -20.02 -8.62 -1.58
C ALA A 233 -19.66 -10.12 -1.60
N ASN A 234 -18.36 -10.45 -1.58
CA ASN A 234 -17.89 -11.82 -1.50
C ASN A 234 -18.29 -12.48 -0.17
N TYR A 235 -18.02 -11.82 0.95
CA TYR A 235 -18.41 -12.33 2.27
C TYR A 235 -19.93 -12.44 2.44
N ALA A 236 -20.72 -11.53 1.88
CA ALA A 236 -22.18 -11.59 1.95
C ALA A 236 -22.78 -12.79 1.17
N GLN A 237 -22.05 -13.39 0.23
CA GLN A 237 -22.47 -14.63 -0.43
C GLN A 237 -22.34 -15.84 0.51
N SER A 238 -21.30 -15.87 1.34
CA SER A 238 -21.04 -16.93 2.31
C SER A 238 -21.82 -16.74 3.61
N TYR A 239 -22.07 -15.48 4.01
CA TYR A 239 -22.74 -15.09 5.23
C TYR A 239 -23.95 -14.20 4.92
N PRO A 240 -25.12 -14.80 4.61
CA PRO A 240 -26.34 -14.05 4.25
C PRO A 240 -26.89 -13.16 5.36
N GLU A 241 -26.36 -13.28 6.58
CA GLU A 241 -26.65 -12.39 7.72
C GLU A 241 -26.02 -11.01 7.55
N LEU A 242 -25.00 -10.85 6.71
CA LEU A 242 -24.39 -9.56 6.41
C LEU A 242 -25.26 -8.71 5.50
N ALA A 243 -25.20 -7.41 5.69
CA ALA A 243 -25.87 -6.41 4.88
C ALA A 243 -24.89 -5.31 4.47
N ILE A 244 -24.72 -5.11 3.16
CA ILE A 244 -24.07 -3.93 2.61
C ILE A 244 -25.13 -2.85 2.54
N VAL A 245 -25.01 -1.82 3.38
CA VAL A 245 -26.13 -0.86 3.55
C VAL A 245 -25.87 0.49 2.90
N LEU A 246 -24.61 0.91 2.78
CA LEU A 246 -24.26 2.19 2.19
C LEU A 246 -23.01 2.06 1.30
N ASP A 247 -23.03 2.77 0.17
CA ASP A 247 -21.81 3.10 -0.57
C ASP A 247 -21.12 4.26 0.15
N VAL A 248 -19.82 4.15 0.34
CA VAL A 248 -18.99 5.16 0.99
C VAL A 248 -18.18 5.89 -0.07
N PRO A 249 -18.44 7.19 -0.32
CA PRO A 249 -17.66 7.97 -1.29
C PRO A 249 -16.18 8.01 -0.91
N TYR A 250 -15.32 7.81 -1.89
CA TYR A 250 -13.87 7.91 -1.77
C TYR A 250 -13.27 8.52 -3.03
N ASP A 251 -12.31 9.44 -2.88
CA ASP A 251 -11.80 10.27 -3.99
C ASP A 251 -10.95 9.48 -5.01
N VAL A 252 -10.32 8.37 -4.56
CA VAL A 252 -9.43 7.55 -5.38
C VAL A 252 -9.98 6.13 -5.46
N GLU A 253 -10.95 5.92 -6.34
CA GLU A 253 -11.55 4.62 -6.56
C GLU A 253 -10.64 3.70 -7.37
N GLY A 254 -10.57 2.41 -6.97
CA GLY A 254 -9.86 1.37 -7.67
C GLY A 254 -8.58 0.93 -6.97
N SER A 255 -8.07 -0.22 -7.45
CA SER A 255 -6.90 -0.89 -6.89
C SER A 255 -5.71 -0.76 -7.83
N ALA A 256 -4.55 -0.45 -7.24
CA ALA A 256 -3.26 -0.32 -7.90
C ALA A 256 -2.21 -1.17 -7.17
N ILE A 257 -1.12 -1.48 -7.83
CA ILE A 257 0.01 -2.22 -7.25
C ILE A 257 0.95 -1.21 -6.61
N GLY A 258 1.29 -1.41 -5.33
CA GLY A 258 2.38 -0.69 -4.69
C GLY A 258 3.72 -1.16 -5.23
N VAL A 259 4.57 -0.22 -5.64
CA VAL A 259 5.93 -0.49 -6.15
C VAL A 259 6.94 0.19 -5.25
N CYS A 260 8.02 -0.49 -4.91
CA CYS A 260 9.08 0.06 -4.08
C CYS A 260 9.54 1.43 -4.61
N LYS A 261 9.67 2.40 -3.71
CA LYS A 261 9.99 3.79 -4.06
C LYS A 261 11.31 3.90 -4.81
N GLY A 262 11.28 4.64 -5.93
CA GLY A 262 12.47 4.88 -6.76
C GLY A 262 12.78 3.77 -7.77
N ASN A 263 11.97 2.70 -7.84
CA ASN A 263 12.11 1.67 -8.87
C ASN A 263 11.20 1.96 -10.08
N ASP A 264 11.49 3.06 -10.76
CA ASP A 264 10.65 3.56 -11.86
C ASP A 264 10.70 2.64 -13.10
N ALA A 265 11.79 1.92 -13.28
CA ALA A 265 11.90 0.92 -14.37
C ALA A 265 10.96 -0.26 -14.13
N LEU A 266 10.88 -0.77 -12.90
CA LEU A 266 9.94 -1.82 -12.52
C LEU A 266 8.49 -1.33 -12.63
N LEU A 267 8.21 -0.11 -12.14
CA LEU A 267 6.89 0.51 -12.28
C LEU A 267 6.42 0.57 -13.74
N ALA A 268 7.30 1.00 -14.66
CA ALA A 268 6.98 1.03 -16.08
C ALA A 268 6.70 -0.39 -16.63
N GLY A 269 7.49 -1.38 -16.23
CA GLY A 269 7.29 -2.78 -16.60
C GLY A 269 5.97 -3.36 -16.07
N VAL A 270 5.62 -3.05 -14.82
CA VAL A 270 4.34 -3.42 -14.19
C VAL A 270 3.17 -2.81 -14.94
N ASN A 271 3.22 -1.52 -15.29
CA ASN A 271 2.15 -0.86 -16.04
C ASN A 271 1.98 -1.46 -17.45
N MET A 272 3.09 -1.83 -18.12
CA MET A 272 3.00 -2.54 -19.40
C MET A 272 2.35 -3.91 -19.25
N ALA A 273 2.64 -4.66 -18.20
CA ALA A 273 2.05 -5.95 -17.93
C ALA A 273 0.55 -5.84 -17.61
N ILE A 274 0.13 -4.86 -16.79
CA ILE A 274 -1.27 -4.56 -16.51
C ILE A 274 -2.01 -4.24 -17.79
N ALA A 275 -1.48 -3.33 -18.62
CA ALA A 275 -2.10 -2.97 -19.90
C ALA A 275 -2.22 -4.18 -20.84
N ALA A 276 -1.24 -5.09 -20.85
CA ALA A 276 -1.29 -6.32 -21.64
C ALA A 276 -2.36 -7.28 -21.12
N ALA A 277 -2.43 -7.51 -19.78
CA ALA A 277 -3.42 -8.39 -19.16
C ALA A 277 -4.86 -7.91 -19.37
N ILE A 278 -5.08 -6.58 -19.37
CA ILE A 278 -6.39 -5.99 -19.69
C ILE A 278 -6.70 -6.18 -21.18
N ALA A 279 -5.73 -5.91 -22.06
CA ALA A 279 -5.93 -5.95 -23.51
C ALA A 279 -6.19 -7.37 -24.05
N ASP A 280 -5.56 -8.40 -23.48
CA ASP A 280 -5.71 -9.79 -23.89
C ASP A 280 -6.86 -10.52 -23.16
N GLY A 281 -7.53 -9.86 -22.21
CA GLY A 281 -8.66 -10.41 -21.43
C GLY A 281 -8.22 -11.30 -20.25
N SER A 282 -6.93 -11.40 -19.95
CA SER A 282 -6.42 -12.18 -18.82
C SER A 282 -6.95 -11.65 -17.49
N MET A 283 -7.02 -10.30 -17.34
CA MET A 283 -7.52 -9.70 -16.10
C MET A 283 -8.99 -10.10 -15.82
N ASP A 284 -9.87 -10.07 -16.82
CA ASP A 284 -11.26 -10.50 -16.67
C ASP A 284 -11.35 -11.98 -16.28
N ALA A 285 -10.47 -12.82 -16.86
CA ALA A 285 -10.39 -14.25 -16.55
C ALA A 285 -9.92 -14.48 -15.11
N PHE A 286 -8.92 -13.74 -14.64
CA PHE A 286 -8.43 -13.82 -13.24
C PHE A 286 -9.51 -13.44 -12.24
N VAL A 287 -10.26 -12.36 -12.51
CA VAL A 287 -11.38 -11.95 -11.65
C VAL A 287 -12.48 -13.01 -11.63
N ALA A 288 -12.84 -13.58 -12.79
CA ALA A 288 -13.86 -14.63 -12.87
C ALA A 288 -13.45 -15.89 -12.10
N GLU A 289 -12.21 -16.35 -12.28
CA GLU A 289 -11.68 -17.51 -11.58
C GLU A 289 -11.59 -17.27 -10.06
N ALA A 290 -11.11 -16.12 -9.63
CA ALA A 290 -11.02 -15.76 -8.21
C ALA A 290 -12.40 -15.74 -7.54
N ASN A 291 -13.42 -15.17 -8.22
CA ASN A 291 -14.80 -15.21 -7.73
C ASN A 291 -15.37 -16.62 -7.62
N GLU A 292 -15.02 -17.52 -8.55
CA GLU A 292 -15.43 -18.93 -8.49
C GLU A 292 -14.73 -19.64 -7.32
N GLN A 293 -13.42 -19.45 -7.17
CA GLN A 293 -12.62 -20.07 -6.09
C GLN A 293 -13.04 -19.56 -4.71
N SER A 294 -13.37 -18.28 -4.56
CA SER A 294 -13.75 -17.68 -3.29
C SER A 294 -15.15 -18.07 -2.79
N THR A 295 -15.98 -18.71 -3.63
CA THR A 295 -17.25 -19.34 -3.21
C THR A 295 -17.05 -20.77 -2.66
N GLY A 296 -15.84 -21.32 -2.78
CA GLY A 296 -15.45 -22.61 -2.24
C GLY A 296 -15.10 -22.56 -0.76
N GLU A 297 -14.34 -23.55 -0.31
CA GLU A 297 -13.80 -23.57 1.03
C GLU A 297 -12.60 -22.63 1.13
N ILE A 298 -12.70 -21.62 1.99
CA ILE A 298 -11.61 -20.66 2.30
C ILE A 298 -11.05 -21.02 3.66
N ILE A 299 -9.72 -21.06 3.79
CA ILE A 299 -9.04 -21.25 5.06
C ILE A 299 -8.67 -19.89 5.63
N GLU A 300 -9.24 -19.59 6.78
CA GLU A 300 -8.92 -18.40 7.55
C GLU A 300 -7.81 -18.70 8.58
N GLY A 301 -7.00 -17.71 8.92
CA GLY A 301 -6.05 -17.82 10.03
C GLY A 301 -4.73 -18.55 9.74
N LEU A 302 -4.37 -18.82 8.48
CA LEU A 302 -3.09 -19.47 8.12
C LEU A 302 -1.83 -18.65 8.43
N LEU A 303 -1.98 -17.36 8.79
CA LEU A 303 -0.87 -16.48 9.15
C LEU A 303 -0.59 -16.43 10.67
N GLU A 304 -1.13 -17.37 11.45
CA GLU A 304 -1.02 -17.37 12.93
C GLU A 304 0.22 -18.12 13.46
N GLU A 305 1.31 -18.29 12.69
CA GLU A 305 2.54 -18.89 13.21
C GLU A 305 3.75 -17.95 13.20
#